data_7e51b577853fd7d2b11670d46a600849
#
_entry.id   7e51b577853fd7d2b11670d46a600849
#
_cell.length_a   1.000
_cell.length_b   1.000
_cell.length_c   1.000
_cell.angle_alpha   90.00
_cell.angle_beta   90.00
_cell.angle_gamma   90.00
#
_symmetry.space_group_name_H-M   'P 1'
#
loop_
_entity.id
_entity.type
_entity.pdbx_description
1 polymer ?
#
loop_
_entity_poly.entity_id
_entity_poly.type
_entity_poly.pdbx_seq_one_letter_code
_entity_poly.pdbx_strand_id
1 'polypeptide(L)'
;MLGGRLRNPWHVGAWTALGLALFLGALWELSAFYHVLGTDKVGEDVFFQSLKSIRTGLVIGTLTTLVMLPAAILLGIMAGYFRGWVDDVIQYLYTTLNSIPGVLLIAAAVLMMQIYMSNHEADFASLTERADMRLLFLCLILGVTSWTGLCR
;
A
#
# COMPACT_ATOMS: atom_id res chain seq x y z
N MET A 1 -34.45 22.41 30.70
CA MET A 1 -33.07 22.50 31.22
C MET A 1 -32.54 21.12 31.37
N LEU A 2 -31.88 20.57 30.34
CA LEU A 2 -31.22 19.27 30.39
C LEU A 2 -29.73 19.52 30.13
N GLY A 3 -29.01 19.72 31.23
CA GLY A 3 -27.56 19.82 31.23
C GLY A 3 -26.94 18.46 30.89
N GLY A 4 -26.72 18.21 29.62
CA GLY A 4 -25.92 17.09 29.17
C GLY A 4 -24.49 17.28 29.69
N ARG A 5 -24.13 16.58 30.76
CA ARG A 5 -22.74 16.39 31.17
C ARG A 5 -22.01 15.79 29.95
N LEU A 6 -21.22 16.58 29.29
CA LEU A 6 -20.22 16.11 28.33
C LEU A 6 -19.27 15.19 29.11
N ARG A 7 -19.56 13.90 29.13
CA ARG A 7 -18.63 12.89 29.66
C ARG A 7 -17.35 13.02 28.85
N ASN A 8 -16.33 13.49 29.52
CA ASN A 8 -15.00 13.73 28.95
C ASN A 8 -14.56 12.44 28.20
N PRO A 9 -14.42 12.44 26.89
CA PRO A 9 -14.16 11.25 26.09
C PRO A 9 -12.80 10.60 26.42
N TRP A 10 -11.91 11.30 27.13
CA TRP A 10 -10.59 10.84 27.52
C TRP A 10 -10.61 9.55 28.35
N HIS A 11 -11.61 9.38 29.21
CA HIS A 11 -11.73 8.16 30.01
C HIS A 11 -12.04 6.93 29.13
N VAL A 12 -12.91 7.12 28.13
CA VAL A 12 -13.24 6.03 27.20
C VAL A 12 -12.01 5.68 26.35
N GLY A 13 -11.29 6.69 25.85
CA GLY A 13 -10.05 6.49 25.11
C GLY A 13 -8.95 5.81 25.94
N ALA A 14 -8.83 6.20 27.22
CA ALA A 14 -7.86 5.59 28.13
C ALA A 14 -8.18 4.12 28.43
N TRP A 15 -9.45 3.79 28.68
CA TRP A 15 -9.88 2.41 28.93
C TRP A 15 -9.75 1.52 27.69
N THR A 16 -10.05 2.04 26.50
CA THR A 16 -9.85 1.29 25.24
C THR A 16 -8.37 1.07 24.94
N ALA A 17 -7.53 2.08 25.15
CA ALA A 17 -6.09 1.96 24.98
C ALA A 17 -5.48 0.95 25.96
N LEU A 18 -5.92 0.97 27.21
CA LEU A 18 -5.46 0.02 28.24
C LEU A 18 -5.92 -1.41 27.91
N GLY A 19 -7.16 -1.58 27.48
CA GLY A 19 -7.67 -2.88 27.03
C GLY A 19 -6.90 -3.45 25.84
N LEU A 20 -6.62 -2.60 24.84
CA LEU A 20 -5.80 -2.97 23.70
C LEU A 20 -4.36 -3.32 24.09
N ALA A 21 -3.75 -2.55 24.97
CA ALA A 21 -2.39 -2.80 25.44
C ALA A 21 -2.29 -4.14 26.19
N LEU A 22 -3.26 -4.45 27.07
CA LEU A 22 -3.31 -5.72 27.79
C LEU A 22 -3.53 -6.89 26.82
N PHE A 23 -4.42 -6.73 25.83
CA PHE A 23 -4.71 -7.76 24.83
C PHE A 23 -3.47 -8.05 23.96
N LEU A 24 -2.80 -6.99 23.49
CA LEU A 24 -1.58 -7.14 22.68
C LEU A 24 -0.42 -7.71 23.50
N GLY A 25 -0.30 -7.32 24.78
CA GLY A 25 0.69 -7.87 25.69
C GLY A 25 0.48 -9.37 25.94
N ALA A 26 -0.77 -9.78 26.19
CA ALA A 26 -1.10 -11.19 26.35
C ALA A 26 -0.83 -12.01 25.08
N LEU A 27 -1.17 -11.46 23.90
CA LEU A 27 -0.85 -12.10 22.62
C LEU A 27 0.66 -12.24 22.41
N TRP A 28 1.43 -11.23 22.80
CA TRP A 28 2.89 -11.25 22.69
C TRP A 28 3.52 -12.33 23.56
N GLU A 29 3.10 -12.44 24.82
CA GLU A 29 3.56 -13.48 25.75
C GLU A 29 3.16 -14.90 25.27
N LEU A 30 1.91 -15.07 24.81
CA LEU A 30 1.48 -16.35 24.30
C LEU A 30 2.20 -16.76 22.99
N SER A 31 2.58 -15.79 22.16
CA SER A 31 3.26 -16.07 20.89
C SER A 31 4.65 -16.68 21.07
N ALA A 32 5.26 -16.50 22.25
CA ALA A 32 6.54 -17.11 22.58
C ALA A 32 6.46 -18.63 22.84
N PHE A 33 5.28 -19.14 23.24
CA PHE A 33 5.08 -20.54 23.61
C PHE A 33 4.13 -21.29 22.69
N TYR A 34 3.22 -20.58 22.02
CA TYR A 34 2.20 -21.17 21.18
C TYR A 34 2.04 -20.38 19.88
N HIS A 35 1.78 -21.05 18.78
CA HIS A 35 1.36 -20.42 17.52
C HIS A 35 -0.09 -19.92 17.67
N VAL A 36 -0.25 -18.71 18.21
CA VAL A 36 -1.56 -18.14 18.61
C VAL A 36 -2.56 -18.08 17.45
N LEU A 37 -2.10 -17.86 16.22
CA LEU A 37 -2.92 -17.85 15.01
C LEU A 37 -2.72 -19.08 14.13
N GLY A 38 -2.04 -20.13 14.67
CA GLY A 38 -1.70 -21.33 13.90
C GLY A 38 -0.49 -21.15 13.00
N THR A 39 -0.25 -22.18 12.20
CA THR A 39 0.84 -22.22 11.21
C THR A 39 0.26 -22.23 9.79
N ASP A 40 0.97 -21.63 8.84
CA ASP A 40 0.65 -21.70 7.42
C ASP A 40 1.00 -23.08 6.84
N LYS A 41 0.61 -23.30 5.58
CA LYS A 41 0.89 -24.55 4.82
C LYS A 41 2.35 -24.94 4.78
N VAL A 42 3.25 -23.99 5.01
CA VAL A 42 4.71 -24.16 5.04
C VAL A 42 5.25 -24.37 6.46
N GLY A 43 4.37 -24.29 7.48
CA GLY A 43 4.75 -24.43 8.88
C GLY A 43 5.27 -23.15 9.54
N GLU A 44 5.18 -21.99 8.86
CA GLU A 44 5.55 -20.70 9.43
C GLU A 44 4.44 -20.12 10.34
N ASP A 45 4.83 -19.40 11.37
CA ASP A 45 3.92 -18.74 12.31
C ASP A 45 3.16 -17.60 11.62
N VAL A 46 1.83 -17.72 11.52
CA VAL A 46 0.95 -16.73 10.90
C VAL A 46 1.01 -15.39 11.61
N PHE A 47 1.19 -15.38 12.93
CA PHE A 47 1.30 -14.14 13.70
C PHE A 47 2.57 -13.36 13.32
N PHE A 48 3.71 -14.04 13.28
CA PHE A 48 4.98 -13.43 12.87
C PHE A 48 4.94 -12.92 11.42
N GLN A 49 4.33 -13.71 10.53
CA GLN A 49 4.17 -13.34 9.13
C GLN A 49 3.26 -12.11 8.96
N SER A 50 2.19 -12.01 9.77
CA SER A 50 1.30 -10.84 9.79
C SER A 50 2.03 -9.58 10.25
N LEU A 51 2.86 -9.65 11.28
CA LEU A 51 3.69 -8.53 11.75
C LEU A 51 4.70 -8.09 10.68
N LYS A 52 5.34 -9.06 10.02
CA LYS A 52 6.29 -8.80 8.94
C LYS A 52 5.62 -8.11 7.74
N SER A 53 4.36 -8.47 7.44
CA SER A 53 3.59 -7.89 6.36
C SER A 53 3.26 -6.42 6.56
N ILE A 54 3.15 -5.95 7.82
CA ILE A 54 2.95 -4.52 8.15
C ILE A 54 4.11 -3.68 7.61
N ARG A 55 5.35 -4.12 7.81
CA ARG A 55 6.53 -3.43 7.27
C ARG A 55 6.46 -3.34 5.74
N THR A 56 6.15 -4.44 5.09
CA THR A 56 6.02 -4.48 3.62
C THR A 56 4.90 -3.55 3.15
N GLY A 57 3.74 -3.58 3.80
CA GLY A 57 2.61 -2.69 3.50
C GLY A 57 2.95 -1.20 3.65
N LEU A 58 3.69 -0.83 4.71
CA LEU A 58 4.17 0.54 4.90
C LEU A 58 5.14 0.98 3.80
N VAL A 59 6.09 0.11 3.42
CA VAL A 59 7.05 0.41 2.35
C VAL A 59 6.33 0.60 1.02
N ILE A 60 5.41 -0.31 0.67
CA ILE A 60 4.61 -0.20 -0.55
C ILE A 60 3.80 1.10 -0.55
N GLY A 61 3.06 1.37 0.53
CA GLY A 61 2.21 2.55 0.64
C GLY A 61 3.00 3.86 0.55
N THR A 62 4.10 3.98 1.29
CA THR A 62 4.94 5.20 1.27
C THR A 62 5.61 5.41 -0.08
N LEU A 63 6.18 4.37 -0.67
CA LEU A 63 6.88 4.46 -1.94
C LEU A 63 5.90 4.78 -3.09
N THR A 64 4.75 4.12 -3.12
CA THR A 64 3.68 4.40 -4.10
C THR A 64 3.20 5.84 -3.99
N THR A 65 2.96 6.33 -2.77
CA THR A 65 2.52 7.71 -2.54
C THR A 65 3.59 8.71 -2.98
N LEU A 66 4.85 8.42 -2.72
CA LEU A 66 5.98 9.29 -3.09
C LEU A 66 6.14 9.42 -4.61
N VAL A 67 5.83 8.37 -5.36
CA VAL A 67 5.81 8.40 -6.83
C VAL A 67 4.55 9.08 -7.37
N MET A 68 3.38 8.76 -6.81
CA MET A 68 2.09 9.24 -7.28
C MET A 68 1.88 10.74 -7.02
N LEU A 69 2.28 11.22 -5.83
CA LEU A 69 1.93 12.55 -5.35
C LEU A 69 2.55 13.68 -6.18
N PRO A 70 3.85 13.67 -6.55
CA PRO A 70 4.43 14.69 -7.41
C PRO A 70 3.76 14.74 -8.78
N ALA A 71 3.50 13.59 -9.40
CA ALA A 71 2.85 13.52 -10.70
C ALA A 71 1.42 14.07 -10.65
N ALA A 72 0.64 13.69 -9.64
CA ALA A 72 -0.73 14.16 -9.46
C ALA A 72 -0.79 15.68 -9.22
N ILE A 73 0.10 16.22 -8.37
CA ILE A 73 0.15 17.67 -8.08
C ILE A 73 0.54 18.43 -9.34
N LEU A 74 1.60 18.04 -10.03
CA LEU A 74 2.08 18.73 -11.23
C LEU A 74 1.01 18.75 -12.32
N LEU A 75 0.43 17.61 -12.64
CA LEU A 75 -0.59 17.49 -13.68
C LEU A 75 -1.89 18.19 -13.27
N GLY A 76 -2.29 18.12 -11.98
CA GLY A 76 -3.46 18.81 -11.48
C GLY A 76 -3.31 20.33 -11.53
N ILE A 77 -2.15 20.87 -11.14
CA ILE A 77 -1.85 22.30 -11.24
C ILE A 77 -1.80 22.75 -12.71
N MET A 78 -1.18 21.96 -13.58
CA MET A 78 -1.10 22.27 -15.01
C MET A 78 -2.51 22.32 -15.64
N ALA A 79 -3.36 21.36 -15.36
CA ALA A 79 -4.74 21.33 -15.85
C ALA A 79 -5.53 22.55 -15.35
N GLY A 80 -5.43 22.87 -14.06
CA GLY A 80 -6.16 24.00 -13.47
C GLY A 80 -5.65 25.39 -13.90
N TYR A 81 -4.33 25.53 -14.10
CA TYR A 81 -3.70 26.82 -14.43
C TYR A 81 -3.82 27.17 -15.93
N PHE A 82 -3.46 26.22 -16.81
CA PHE A 82 -3.40 26.50 -18.24
C PHE A 82 -4.76 26.44 -18.96
N ARG A 83 -5.76 25.79 -18.38
CA ARG A 83 -7.10 25.64 -18.94
C ARG A 83 -7.13 25.37 -20.45
N GLY A 84 -8.23 24.92 -21.03
CA GLY A 84 -8.34 24.67 -22.46
C GLY A 84 -7.52 23.45 -22.91
N TRP A 85 -6.69 23.58 -23.93
CA TRP A 85 -6.01 22.45 -24.59
C TRP A 85 -5.17 21.59 -23.64
N VAL A 86 -4.49 22.17 -22.68
CA VAL A 86 -3.68 21.41 -21.69
C VAL A 86 -4.58 20.57 -20.78
N ASP A 87 -5.68 21.14 -20.32
CA ASP A 87 -6.68 20.41 -19.54
C ASP A 87 -7.31 19.28 -20.34
N ASP A 88 -7.69 19.54 -21.61
CA ASP A 88 -8.26 18.51 -22.50
C ASP A 88 -7.31 17.33 -22.70
N VAL A 89 -6.01 17.59 -22.89
CA VAL A 89 -4.99 16.53 -23.03
C VAL A 89 -4.84 15.71 -21.75
N ILE A 90 -4.75 16.39 -20.59
CA ILE A 90 -4.64 15.71 -19.30
C ILE A 90 -5.90 14.89 -19.03
N GLN A 91 -7.07 15.44 -19.33
CA GLN A 91 -8.34 14.75 -19.19
C GLN A 91 -8.46 13.55 -20.12
N TYR A 92 -7.97 13.64 -21.34
CA TYR A 92 -7.89 12.52 -22.28
C TYR A 92 -6.99 11.41 -21.74
N LEU A 93 -5.81 11.77 -21.24
CA LEU A 93 -4.86 10.81 -20.66
C LEU A 93 -5.46 10.04 -19.49
N TYR A 94 -6.04 10.76 -18.50
CA TYR A 94 -6.61 10.07 -17.34
C TYR A 94 -7.84 9.23 -17.72
N THR A 95 -8.67 9.68 -18.64
CA THR A 95 -9.84 8.92 -19.10
C THR A 95 -9.41 7.64 -19.82
N THR A 96 -8.39 7.72 -20.67
CA THR A 96 -7.82 6.57 -21.37
C THR A 96 -7.22 5.55 -20.38
N LEU A 97 -6.43 6.01 -19.42
CA LEU A 97 -5.85 5.13 -18.41
C LEU A 97 -6.93 4.47 -17.53
N ASN A 98 -7.96 5.21 -17.13
CA ASN A 98 -9.06 4.66 -16.34
C ASN A 98 -10.00 3.73 -17.13
N SER A 99 -9.96 3.78 -18.44
CA SER A 99 -10.73 2.84 -19.29
C SER A 99 -10.17 1.41 -19.23
N ILE A 100 -8.91 1.26 -18.85
CA ILE A 100 -8.27 -0.04 -18.64
C ILE A 100 -8.52 -0.48 -17.19
N PRO A 101 -9.13 -1.65 -16.94
CA PRO A 101 -9.27 -2.16 -15.59
C PRO A 101 -7.88 -2.24 -14.92
N GLY A 102 -7.69 -1.51 -13.83
CA GLY A 102 -6.39 -1.38 -13.15
C GLY A 102 -5.77 -2.74 -12.77
N VAL A 103 -6.62 -3.71 -12.43
CA VAL A 103 -6.19 -5.08 -12.13
C VAL A 103 -5.49 -5.76 -13.31
N LEU A 104 -6.01 -5.56 -14.54
CA LEU A 104 -5.40 -6.12 -15.75
C LEU A 104 -4.07 -5.46 -16.06
N LEU A 105 -3.96 -4.16 -15.86
CA LEU A 105 -2.73 -3.42 -16.09
C LEU A 105 -1.64 -3.84 -15.11
N ILE A 106 -1.98 -4.01 -13.83
CA ILE A 106 -1.08 -4.52 -12.80
C ILE A 106 -0.64 -5.95 -13.13
N ALA A 107 -1.58 -6.83 -13.51
CA ALA A 107 -1.27 -8.21 -13.87
C ALA A 107 -0.33 -8.30 -15.07
N ALA A 108 -0.59 -7.53 -16.13
CA ALA A 108 0.26 -7.48 -17.32
C ALA A 108 1.68 -7.01 -16.97
N ALA A 109 1.80 -5.98 -16.16
CA ALA A 109 3.08 -5.42 -15.76
C ALA A 109 3.87 -6.39 -14.86
N VAL A 110 3.21 -7.08 -13.93
CA VAL A 110 3.85 -8.12 -13.10
C VAL A 110 4.33 -9.29 -13.97
N LEU A 111 3.55 -9.71 -14.96
CA LEU A 111 3.96 -10.76 -15.90
C LEU A 111 5.17 -10.32 -16.75
N MET A 112 5.17 -9.10 -17.28
CA MET A 112 6.33 -8.56 -18.00
C MET A 112 7.59 -8.58 -17.14
N MET A 113 7.47 -8.16 -15.87
CA MET A 113 8.59 -8.18 -14.93
C MET A 113 9.08 -9.61 -14.65
N GLN A 114 8.17 -10.58 -14.52
CA GLN A 114 8.54 -11.98 -14.33
C GLN A 114 9.32 -12.53 -15.53
N ILE A 115 8.88 -12.24 -16.74
CA ILE A 115 9.55 -12.65 -17.98
C ILE A 115 10.94 -11.98 -18.06
N TYR A 116 11.03 -10.69 -17.72
CA TYR A 116 12.32 -9.98 -17.71
C TYR A 116 13.32 -10.61 -16.74
N MET A 117 12.89 -10.90 -15.50
CA MET A 117 13.74 -11.55 -14.50
C MET A 117 14.12 -12.99 -14.89
N SER A 118 13.24 -13.73 -15.57
CA SER A 118 13.53 -15.07 -16.06
C SER A 118 14.59 -15.07 -17.18
N ASN A 119 14.57 -14.04 -18.02
CA ASN A 119 15.55 -13.90 -19.11
C ASN A 119 16.92 -13.39 -18.63
N HIS A 120 16.99 -12.77 -17.43
CA HIS A 120 18.21 -12.20 -16.86
C HIS A 120 18.54 -12.82 -15.50
N GLU A 121 18.45 -14.15 -15.40
CA GLU A 121 18.69 -14.88 -14.14
C GLU A 121 20.10 -14.67 -13.57
N ALA A 122 21.08 -14.40 -14.43
CA ALA A 122 22.46 -14.18 -14.04
C ALA A 122 22.67 -12.86 -13.27
N ASP A 123 21.84 -11.86 -13.52
CA ASP A 123 21.94 -10.54 -12.90
C ASP A 123 21.25 -10.49 -11.51
N PHE A 124 20.38 -11.46 -11.21
CA PHE A 124 19.61 -11.53 -9.97
C PHE A 124 19.96 -12.80 -9.18
N ALA A 125 21.13 -12.77 -8.53
CA ALA A 125 21.68 -13.95 -7.86
C ALA A 125 20.94 -14.36 -6.57
N SER A 126 20.23 -13.42 -5.89
CA SER A 126 19.55 -13.70 -4.63
C SER A 126 18.03 -13.63 -4.74
N LEU A 127 17.35 -14.54 -4.01
CA LEU A 127 15.87 -14.56 -3.91
C LEU A 127 15.31 -13.26 -3.27
N THR A 128 16.07 -12.67 -2.35
CA THR A 128 15.70 -11.42 -1.69
C THR A 128 15.73 -10.25 -2.66
N GLU A 129 16.76 -10.17 -3.51
CA GLU A 129 16.92 -9.13 -4.52
C GLU A 129 15.80 -9.20 -5.58
N ARG A 130 15.40 -10.40 -5.99
CA ARG A 130 14.24 -10.62 -6.88
C ARG A 130 12.94 -10.15 -6.24
N ALA A 131 12.76 -10.38 -4.95
CA ALA A 131 11.56 -9.94 -4.22
C ALA A 131 11.50 -8.41 -4.09
N ASP A 132 12.63 -7.76 -3.77
CA ASP A 132 12.71 -6.32 -3.61
C ASP A 132 12.49 -5.59 -4.94
N MET A 133 13.08 -6.08 -6.04
CA MET A 133 12.84 -5.55 -7.38
C MET A 133 11.37 -5.69 -7.81
N ARG A 134 10.74 -6.81 -7.50
CA ARG A 134 9.32 -7.02 -7.79
C ARG A 134 8.44 -6.04 -7.03
N LEU A 135 8.74 -5.80 -5.73
CA LEU A 135 8.06 -4.82 -4.92
C LEU A 135 8.23 -3.40 -5.45
N LEU A 136 9.45 -3.02 -5.79
CA LEU A 136 9.77 -1.69 -6.33
C LEU A 136 9.01 -1.44 -7.64
N PHE A 137 9.01 -2.41 -8.54
CA PHE A 137 8.32 -2.32 -9.82
C PHE A 137 6.80 -2.22 -9.63
N LEU A 138 6.24 -2.99 -8.70
CA LEU A 138 4.83 -2.94 -8.35
C LEU A 138 4.45 -1.57 -7.78
N CYS A 139 5.28 -0.99 -6.89
CA CYS A 139 5.07 0.35 -6.36
C CYS A 139 5.11 1.42 -7.45
N LEU A 140 6.03 1.29 -8.40
CA LEU A 140 6.17 2.22 -9.51
C LEU A 140 4.94 2.18 -10.43
N ILE A 141 4.48 0.99 -10.79
CA ILE A 141 3.29 0.81 -11.62
C ILE A 141 2.03 1.32 -10.92
N LEU A 142 1.85 0.96 -9.64
CA LEU A 142 0.75 1.47 -8.83
C LEU A 142 0.81 3.00 -8.72
N GLY A 143 1.99 3.58 -8.51
CA GLY A 143 2.18 5.02 -8.46
C GLY A 143 1.81 5.71 -9.76
N VAL A 144 2.29 5.17 -10.89
CA VAL A 144 2.02 5.71 -12.24
C VAL A 144 0.55 5.54 -12.64
N THR A 145 -0.16 4.53 -12.16
CA THR A 145 -1.57 4.32 -12.50
C THR A 145 -2.53 5.03 -11.56
N SER A 146 -2.16 5.19 -10.29
CA SER A 146 -3.06 5.75 -9.27
C SER A 146 -3.14 7.28 -9.24
N TRP A 147 -2.22 8.00 -9.91
CA TRP A 147 -2.26 9.47 -9.96
C TRP A 147 -3.56 10.00 -10.57
N THR A 148 -4.15 9.23 -11.47
CA THR A 148 -5.41 9.59 -12.15
C THR A 148 -6.57 9.81 -11.17
N GLY A 149 -6.62 9.04 -10.08
CA GLY A 149 -7.63 9.18 -9.04
C GLY A 149 -7.46 10.43 -8.17
N LEU A 150 -6.23 10.90 -8.00
CA LEU A 150 -5.92 12.07 -7.17
C LEU A 150 -6.00 13.39 -7.96
N CYS A 151 -5.75 13.34 -9.26
CA CYS A 151 -5.78 14.52 -10.15
C CYS A 151 -7.21 15.06 -10.38
N ARG A 152 -8.25 14.29 -10.05
CA ARG A 152 -9.66 14.63 -10.19
C ARG A 152 -10.22 15.23 -8.91
#